data_e8ed8ef3bddd05a80f4ebfd8b74f7c09
#
_entry.id   e8ed8ef3bddd05a80f4ebfd8b74f7c09
#
_cell.length_a   1.000
_cell.length_b   1.000
_cell.length_c   1.000
_cell.angle_alpha   90.00
_cell.angle_beta   90.00
_cell.angle_gamma   90.00
#
_symmetry.space_group_name_H-M   'P 1'
#
loop_
_entity.id
_entity.type
_entity.pdbx_description
1 polymer ?
#
loop_
_entity_poly.entity_id
_entity_poly.type
_entity_poly.pdbx_seq_one_letter_code
_entity_poly.pdbx_strand_id
1 'polypeptide(L)'
;MYKLFKKLPLIYILSIFIFILISSEHQYPQGWDELQSNEEWELVKKTDRVQISIKQLNVSPLPAFKAELISDVNSDKLAEAAWLVAKSTEVFPNAYIIDAGVYYKQGVTSYTAFQLFDIPFLSPRLYQFNSIRLGNSIHWNRADTISSSYNPDKILLPPVNFGSWEIQNLGHQSIIIYRVCTDPGGDIPIWIVEQANQRYLPLMLIDLETYANKKIVLY
;
A
#
# COMPACT_ATOMS: atom_id res chain seq x y z
N MET A 1 -27.34 54.07 -26.79
CA MET A 1 -27.57 52.69 -26.24
C MET A 1 -26.23 52.10 -25.82
N TYR A 2 -25.76 52.44 -24.59
CA TYR A 2 -24.48 52.00 -24.04
C TYR A 2 -24.72 50.81 -23.11
N LYS A 3 -24.14 49.65 -23.46
CA LYS A 3 -24.17 48.46 -22.61
C LYS A 3 -23.28 48.62 -21.39
N LEU A 4 -23.89 48.60 -20.21
CA LEU A 4 -23.20 48.45 -18.95
C LEU A 4 -22.56 47.04 -18.85
N PHE A 5 -21.26 46.94 -19.05
CA PHE A 5 -20.49 45.78 -18.57
C PHE A 5 -20.30 45.93 -17.05
N LYS A 6 -21.10 45.25 -16.27
CA LYS A 6 -20.83 45.07 -14.84
C LYS A 6 -19.53 44.30 -14.68
N LYS A 7 -18.46 44.96 -14.26
CA LYS A 7 -17.23 44.31 -13.81
C LYS A 7 -17.58 43.47 -12.57
N LEU A 8 -17.51 42.15 -12.71
CA LEU A 8 -17.50 41.28 -11.52
C LEU A 8 -16.29 41.69 -10.66
N PRO A 9 -16.44 41.90 -9.35
CA PRO A 9 -15.33 42.27 -8.51
C PRO A 9 -14.30 41.14 -8.48
N LEU A 10 -13.03 41.49 -8.62
CA LEU A 10 -11.84 40.61 -8.65
C LEU A 10 -11.81 39.62 -7.49
N ILE A 11 -12.45 39.98 -6.36
CA ILE A 11 -12.60 39.18 -5.15
C ILE A 11 -13.37 37.87 -5.41
N TYR A 12 -14.38 37.87 -6.28
CA TYR A 12 -15.13 36.65 -6.61
C TYR A 12 -14.34 35.69 -7.49
N ILE A 13 -13.45 36.20 -8.32
CA ILE A 13 -12.57 35.37 -9.15
C ILE A 13 -11.48 34.75 -8.28
N LEU A 14 -10.95 35.49 -7.29
CA LEU A 14 -9.96 34.98 -6.36
C LEU A 14 -10.56 33.90 -5.42
N SER A 15 -11.81 34.07 -4.95
CA SER A 15 -12.48 33.07 -4.11
C SER A 15 -12.79 31.77 -4.85
N ILE A 16 -13.13 31.83 -6.14
CA ILE A 16 -13.32 30.64 -6.98
C ILE A 16 -11.99 29.93 -7.23
N PHE A 17 -10.87 30.66 -7.40
CA PHE A 17 -9.54 30.06 -7.55
C PHE A 17 -9.03 29.44 -6.25
N ILE A 18 -9.34 30.01 -5.08
CA ILE A 18 -9.00 29.43 -3.78
C ILE A 18 -9.80 28.14 -3.52
N PHE A 19 -11.05 28.05 -4.00
CA PHE A 19 -11.86 26.83 -3.88
C PHE A 19 -11.41 25.70 -4.81
N ILE A 20 -10.77 26.02 -5.95
CA ILE A 20 -10.23 25.02 -6.88
C ILE A 20 -8.84 24.51 -6.42
N LEU A 21 -8.17 25.23 -5.52
CA LEU A 21 -6.91 24.82 -4.87
C LEU A 21 -7.11 23.99 -3.60
N ILE A 22 -8.34 23.67 -3.21
CA ILE A 22 -8.60 22.53 -2.33
C ILE A 22 -8.38 21.29 -3.22
N SER A 23 -7.09 21.05 -3.49
CA SER A 23 -6.58 19.80 -4.03
C SER A 23 -7.23 18.66 -3.26
N SER A 24 -7.58 17.62 -3.93
CA SER A 24 -7.90 16.33 -3.34
C SER A 24 -6.77 15.93 -2.37
N GLU A 25 -6.86 16.41 -1.12
CA GLU A 25 -6.03 15.85 -0.06
C GLU A 25 -6.28 14.34 -0.11
N HIS A 26 -5.21 13.59 -0.23
CA HIS A 26 -5.29 12.15 -0.16
C HIS A 26 -5.87 11.79 1.21
N GLN A 27 -7.14 11.39 1.23
CA GLN A 27 -7.84 11.09 2.46
C GLN A 27 -7.35 9.74 2.98
N TYR A 28 -6.55 9.79 4.03
CA TYR A 28 -6.10 8.58 4.72
C TYR A 28 -7.26 7.90 5.45
N PRO A 29 -7.28 6.57 5.54
CA PRO A 29 -8.32 5.85 6.26
C PRO A 29 -8.21 6.05 7.77
N GLN A 30 -9.31 5.78 8.47
CA GLN A 30 -9.28 5.72 9.93
C GLN A 30 -8.23 4.72 10.41
N GLY A 31 -7.48 5.05 11.47
CA GLY A 31 -6.38 4.23 11.99
C GLY A 31 -5.04 4.44 11.28
N TRP A 32 -4.98 5.34 10.29
CA TRP A 32 -3.74 5.62 9.57
C TRP A 32 -2.63 6.16 10.48
N ASP A 33 -2.94 7.18 11.30
CA ASP A 33 -1.95 7.79 12.19
C ASP A 33 -1.45 6.80 13.25
N GLU A 34 -2.34 5.95 13.76
CA GLU A 34 -1.96 4.84 14.65
C GLU A 34 -1.02 3.85 13.95
N LEU A 35 -1.31 3.48 12.70
CA LEU A 35 -0.47 2.57 11.92
C LEU A 35 0.92 3.14 11.67
N GLN A 36 1.03 4.45 11.41
CA GLN A 36 2.32 5.12 11.14
C GLN A 36 3.10 5.46 12.40
N SER A 37 2.45 5.55 13.56
CA SER A 37 3.14 5.76 14.84
C SER A 37 4.12 4.64 15.14
N ASN A 38 5.30 5.00 15.66
CA ASN A 38 6.31 4.02 16.09
C ASN A 38 6.06 3.45 17.49
N GLU A 39 5.05 3.94 18.18
CA GLU A 39 4.68 3.48 19.54
C GLU A 39 3.84 2.22 19.48
N GLU A 40 3.83 1.46 20.57
CA GLU A 40 2.96 0.29 20.82
C GLU A 40 3.13 -0.90 19.87
N TRP A 41 4.23 -0.99 19.13
CA TRP A 41 4.56 -2.16 18.34
C TRP A 41 5.20 -3.26 19.19
N GLU A 42 4.56 -4.42 19.26
CA GLU A 42 5.07 -5.60 19.94
C GLU A 42 5.83 -6.50 18.97
N LEU A 43 7.11 -6.80 19.29
CA LEU A 43 7.93 -7.70 18.47
C LEU A 43 7.46 -9.15 18.67
N VAL A 44 6.99 -9.80 17.60
CA VAL A 44 6.49 -11.18 17.64
C VAL A 44 7.38 -12.18 16.91
N LYS A 45 8.27 -11.70 16.03
CA LYS A 45 9.23 -12.55 15.34
C LYS A 45 10.49 -11.77 14.95
N LYS A 46 11.62 -12.43 15.14
CA LYS A 46 12.91 -11.94 14.68
C LYS A 46 13.68 -13.06 14.01
N THR A 47 14.15 -12.82 12.80
CA THR A 47 15.11 -13.65 12.08
C THR A 47 16.44 -12.90 12.01
N ASP A 48 17.45 -13.49 11.37
CA ASP A 48 18.75 -12.82 11.17
C ASP A 48 18.62 -11.51 10.36
N ARG A 49 17.57 -11.39 9.53
CA ARG A 49 17.41 -10.29 8.58
C ARG A 49 16.13 -9.47 8.77
N VAL A 50 15.05 -10.08 9.23
CA VAL A 50 13.73 -9.46 9.28
C VAL A 50 13.17 -9.48 10.70
N GLN A 51 12.59 -8.36 11.11
CA GLN A 51 11.81 -8.23 12.33
C GLN A 51 10.33 -8.04 11.97
N ILE A 52 9.44 -8.73 12.70
CA ILE A 52 7.99 -8.59 12.56
C ILE A 52 7.43 -8.16 13.91
N SER A 53 6.68 -7.07 13.88
CA SER A 53 5.93 -6.58 15.03
C SER A 53 4.44 -6.50 14.71
N ILE A 54 3.61 -6.57 15.74
CA ILE A 54 2.16 -6.41 15.66
C ILE A 54 1.70 -5.23 16.51
N LYS A 55 0.53 -4.69 16.14
CA LYS A 55 -0.13 -3.62 16.88
C LYS A 55 -1.64 -3.75 16.69
N GLN A 56 -2.40 -3.69 17.79
CA GLN A 56 -3.86 -3.67 17.68
C GLN A 56 -4.33 -2.26 17.32
N LEU A 57 -5.12 -2.16 16.24
CA LEU A 57 -5.79 -0.94 15.83
C LEU A 57 -7.31 -1.05 16.04
N ASN A 58 -7.95 0.08 16.36
CA ASN A 58 -9.40 0.09 16.62
C ASN A 58 -10.28 -0.13 15.36
N VAL A 59 -9.67 -0.20 14.18
CA VAL A 59 -10.38 -0.30 12.89
C VAL A 59 -10.50 -1.72 12.35
N SER A 60 -9.88 -2.69 13.01
CA SER A 60 -9.89 -4.09 12.60
C SER A 60 -9.85 -5.01 13.82
N PRO A 61 -10.55 -6.15 13.80
CA PRO A 61 -10.38 -7.19 14.83
C PRO A 61 -9.01 -7.88 14.74
N LEU A 62 -8.35 -7.78 13.59
CA LEU A 62 -7.03 -8.34 13.34
C LEU A 62 -5.95 -7.29 13.63
N PRO A 63 -4.79 -7.71 14.20
CA PRO A 63 -3.70 -6.78 14.41
C PRO A 63 -3.11 -6.29 13.09
N ALA A 64 -2.58 -5.07 13.09
CA ALA A 64 -1.70 -4.58 12.06
C ALA A 64 -0.32 -5.22 12.19
N PHE A 65 0.41 -5.32 11.08
CA PHE A 65 1.76 -5.87 11.02
C PHE A 65 2.74 -4.80 10.56
N LYS A 66 3.94 -4.83 11.17
CA LYS A 66 5.11 -4.10 10.70
C LYS A 66 6.23 -5.09 10.46
N ALA A 67 6.81 -5.04 9.25
CA ALA A 67 7.98 -5.82 8.88
C ALA A 67 9.14 -4.89 8.53
N GLU A 68 10.33 -5.18 9.04
CA GLU A 68 11.52 -4.35 8.86
C GLU A 68 12.71 -5.21 8.40
N LEU A 69 13.44 -4.71 7.36
CA LEU A 69 14.63 -5.35 6.81
C LEU A 69 15.69 -4.31 6.50
N ILE A 70 16.93 -4.54 6.93
CA ILE A 70 18.09 -3.75 6.49
C ILE A 70 18.66 -4.41 5.24
N SER A 71 18.88 -3.60 4.20
CA SER A 71 19.31 -4.03 2.86
C SER A 71 20.54 -3.25 2.40
N ASP A 72 21.44 -3.90 1.66
CA ASP A 72 22.55 -3.27 0.96
C ASP A 72 22.14 -2.70 -0.41
N VAL A 73 20.87 -2.87 -0.81
CA VAL A 73 20.33 -2.34 -2.07
C VAL A 73 19.96 -0.88 -1.89
N ASN A 74 20.25 -0.07 -2.91
CA ASN A 74 19.91 1.35 -2.94
C ASN A 74 18.42 1.60 -2.72
N SER A 75 18.06 2.60 -1.92
CA SER A 75 16.69 2.94 -1.53
C SER A 75 15.79 3.24 -2.71
N ASP A 76 16.31 3.92 -3.76
CA ASP A 76 15.49 4.27 -4.93
C ASP A 76 15.13 3.04 -5.75
N LYS A 77 16.06 2.07 -5.89
CA LYS A 77 15.76 0.78 -6.53
C LYS A 77 14.70 -0.01 -5.78
N LEU A 78 14.78 -0.02 -4.46
CA LEU A 78 13.78 -0.68 -3.62
C LEU A 78 12.41 -0.01 -3.76
N ALA A 79 12.37 1.33 -3.74
CA ALA A 79 11.13 2.08 -3.93
C ALA A 79 10.52 1.88 -5.33
N GLU A 80 11.36 1.84 -6.37
CA GLU A 80 10.91 1.50 -7.73
C GLU A 80 10.32 0.08 -7.78
N ALA A 81 10.97 -0.91 -7.18
CA ALA A 81 10.47 -2.27 -7.14
C ALA A 81 9.10 -2.35 -6.43
N ALA A 82 8.97 -1.70 -5.27
CA ALA A 82 7.73 -1.66 -4.52
C ALA A 82 6.60 -0.94 -5.29
N TRP A 83 6.93 0.03 -6.16
CA TRP A 83 5.98 0.76 -6.99
C TRP A 83 5.43 -0.04 -8.17
N LEU A 84 6.10 -1.11 -8.62
CA LEU A 84 5.75 -1.90 -9.79
C LEU A 84 4.59 -2.88 -9.54
N VAL A 85 3.43 -2.39 -9.06
CA VAL A 85 2.29 -3.26 -8.71
C VAL A 85 1.86 -4.20 -9.84
N ALA A 86 1.87 -3.76 -11.09
CA ALA A 86 1.54 -4.60 -12.23
C ALA A 86 2.52 -5.77 -12.47
N LYS A 87 3.65 -5.77 -11.78
CA LYS A 87 4.65 -6.85 -11.77
C LYS A 87 4.71 -7.60 -10.44
N SER A 88 3.67 -7.47 -9.61
CA SER A 88 3.66 -8.10 -8.27
C SER A 88 3.94 -9.59 -8.31
N THR A 89 3.49 -10.32 -9.33
CA THR A 89 3.78 -11.75 -9.51
C THR A 89 5.26 -12.04 -9.75
N GLU A 90 6.01 -11.09 -10.35
CA GLU A 90 7.45 -11.20 -10.56
C GLU A 90 8.24 -10.69 -9.34
N VAL A 91 7.76 -9.61 -8.71
CA VAL A 91 8.40 -8.97 -7.56
C VAL A 91 8.27 -9.85 -6.31
N PHE A 92 7.11 -10.47 -6.11
CA PHE A 92 6.75 -11.26 -4.93
C PHE A 92 6.36 -12.70 -5.28
N PRO A 93 7.26 -13.52 -5.81
CA PRO A 93 6.94 -14.87 -6.28
C PRO A 93 6.45 -15.81 -5.16
N ASN A 94 6.74 -15.49 -3.90
CA ASN A 94 6.33 -16.28 -2.74
C ASN A 94 5.05 -15.76 -2.04
N ALA A 95 4.37 -14.74 -2.57
CA ALA A 95 3.23 -14.09 -1.91
C ALA A 95 1.86 -14.64 -2.33
N TYR A 96 1.79 -15.71 -3.11
CA TYR A 96 0.54 -16.26 -3.68
C TYR A 96 -0.27 -15.25 -4.52
N ILE A 97 0.37 -14.23 -5.06
CA ILE A 97 -0.26 -13.32 -6.02
C ILE A 97 -0.29 -14.02 -7.38
N ILE A 98 -1.50 -14.25 -7.91
CA ILE A 98 -1.69 -14.91 -9.21
C ILE A 98 -2.00 -13.93 -10.33
N ASP A 99 -2.47 -12.72 -9.99
CA ASP A 99 -2.70 -11.65 -10.94
C ASP A 99 -2.58 -10.29 -10.25
N ALA A 100 -2.11 -9.29 -10.99
CA ALA A 100 -1.99 -7.91 -10.51
C ALA A 100 -1.99 -6.93 -11.67
N GLY A 101 -2.53 -5.74 -11.45
CA GLY A 101 -2.58 -4.73 -12.49
C GLY A 101 -3.00 -3.35 -11.99
N VAL A 102 -2.93 -2.39 -12.90
CA VAL A 102 -3.37 -1.02 -12.69
C VAL A 102 -4.64 -0.80 -13.48
N TYR A 103 -5.71 -0.41 -12.81
CA TYR A 103 -6.96 -0.03 -13.48
C TYR A 103 -6.82 1.30 -14.18
N TYR A 104 -6.30 2.30 -13.46
CA TYR A 104 -6.03 3.63 -14.02
C TYR A 104 -4.96 4.37 -13.21
N LYS A 105 -4.27 5.29 -13.88
CA LYS A 105 -3.26 6.16 -13.26
C LYS A 105 -3.82 7.58 -13.11
N GLN A 106 -3.47 8.22 -12.01
CA GLN A 106 -3.75 9.62 -11.73
C GLN A 106 -2.41 10.39 -11.68
N GLY A 107 -1.87 10.68 -12.85
CA GLY A 107 -0.52 11.23 -12.98
C GLY A 107 0.58 10.18 -12.81
N VAL A 108 1.77 10.61 -12.38
CA VAL A 108 2.96 9.76 -12.25
C VAL A 108 3.12 9.16 -10.85
N THR A 109 2.46 9.75 -9.87
CA THR A 109 2.63 9.43 -8.44
C THR A 109 1.42 8.74 -7.82
N SER A 110 0.35 8.51 -8.56
CA SER A 110 -0.80 7.78 -8.02
C SER A 110 -1.47 6.89 -9.04
N TYR A 111 -2.06 5.81 -8.55
CA TYR A 111 -2.85 4.87 -9.34
C TYR A 111 -3.89 4.16 -8.47
N THR A 112 -4.90 3.62 -9.15
CA THR A 112 -5.78 2.59 -8.59
C THR A 112 -5.44 1.25 -9.22
N ALA A 113 -5.24 0.24 -8.38
CA ALA A 113 -4.70 -1.05 -8.77
C ALA A 113 -5.41 -2.21 -8.07
N PHE A 114 -5.04 -3.41 -8.49
CA PHE A 114 -5.48 -4.63 -7.84
C PHE A 114 -4.35 -5.65 -7.71
N GLN A 115 -4.54 -6.55 -6.75
CA GLN A 115 -3.79 -7.79 -6.60
C GLN A 115 -4.78 -8.91 -6.26
N LEU A 116 -4.71 -10.03 -6.98
CA LEU A 116 -5.48 -11.23 -6.74
C LEU A 116 -4.58 -12.27 -6.06
N PHE A 117 -4.97 -12.67 -4.87
CA PHE A 117 -4.31 -13.72 -4.11
C PHE A 117 -5.09 -15.02 -4.18
N ASP A 118 -4.38 -16.12 -4.40
CA ASP A 118 -4.92 -17.49 -4.34
C ASP A 118 -4.14 -18.29 -3.29
N ILE A 119 -4.53 -18.14 -2.05
CA ILE A 119 -3.89 -18.79 -0.90
C ILE A 119 -4.49 -20.20 -0.76
N PRO A 120 -3.68 -21.27 -0.69
CA PRO A 120 -4.17 -22.63 -0.56
C PRO A 120 -5.20 -22.80 0.57
N PHE A 121 -6.28 -23.53 0.28
CA PHE A 121 -7.40 -23.82 1.19
C PHE A 121 -8.29 -22.63 1.55
N LEU A 122 -8.05 -21.45 0.97
CA LEU A 122 -8.89 -20.27 1.16
C LEU A 122 -9.50 -19.83 -0.18
N SER A 123 -10.66 -19.18 -0.15
CA SER A 123 -11.21 -18.54 -1.34
C SER A 123 -10.26 -17.47 -1.84
N PRO A 124 -10.11 -17.24 -3.15
CA PRO A 124 -9.28 -16.13 -3.64
C PRO A 124 -9.72 -14.77 -3.11
N ARG A 125 -8.78 -13.84 -2.92
CA ARG A 125 -9.01 -12.48 -2.44
C ARG A 125 -8.54 -11.47 -3.47
N LEU A 126 -9.44 -10.57 -3.83
CA LEU A 126 -9.13 -9.44 -4.71
C LEU A 126 -8.97 -8.18 -3.87
N TYR A 127 -7.74 -7.75 -3.70
CA TYR A 127 -7.40 -6.46 -3.10
C TYR A 127 -7.46 -5.39 -4.17
N GLN A 128 -8.35 -4.41 -3.99
CA GLN A 128 -8.45 -3.21 -4.83
C GLN A 128 -8.06 -2.01 -3.98
N PHE A 129 -7.13 -1.19 -4.47
CA PHE A 129 -6.57 -0.12 -3.65
C PHE A 129 -6.10 1.07 -4.47
N ASN A 130 -6.17 2.24 -3.84
CA ASN A 130 -5.57 3.46 -4.32
C ASN A 130 -4.17 3.60 -3.72
N SER A 131 -3.19 3.94 -4.53
CA SER A 131 -1.82 4.17 -4.09
C SER A 131 -1.32 5.54 -4.46
N ILE A 132 -0.53 6.13 -3.57
CA ILE A 132 0.22 7.36 -3.80
C ILE A 132 1.67 7.14 -3.43
N ARG A 133 2.58 7.68 -4.25
CA ARG A 133 4.01 7.68 -4.01
C ARG A 133 4.50 9.05 -3.60
N LEU A 134 5.22 9.12 -2.49
CA LEU A 134 5.81 10.31 -1.90
C LEU A 134 7.31 10.07 -1.72
N GLY A 135 8.09 10.32 -2.79
CA GLY A 135 9.50 9.95 -2.82
C GLY A 135 9.71 8.45 -2.73
N ASN A 136 10.38 7.99 -1.68
CA ASN A 136 10.62 6.57 -1.42
C ASN A 136 9.60 5.95 -0.44
N SER A 137 8.49 6.66 -0.19
CA SER A 137 7.33 6.12 0.52
C SER A 137 6.18 5.88 -0.43
N ILE A 138 5.46 4.77 -0.24
CA ILE A 138 4.27 4.41 -0.99
C ILE A 138 3.18 4.11 0.01
N HIS A 139 2.08 4.82 -0.07
CA HIS A 139 0.91 4.64 0.78
C HIS A 139 -0.23 4.07 -0.04
N TRP A 140 -1.03 3.20 0.57
CA TRP A 140 -2.25 2.73 -0.07
C TRP A 140 -3.39 2.63 0.92
N ASN A 141 -4.59 2.72 0.39
CA ASN A 141 -5.83 2.44 1.08
C ASN A 141 -6.76 1.65 0.17
N ARG A 142 -7.69 0.92 0.77
CA ARG A 142 -8.72 0.20 0.04
C ARG A 142 -9.45 1.16 -0.90
N ALA A 143 -9.57 0.78 -2.17
CA ALA A 143 -10.41 1.49 -3.12
C ALA A 143 -11.88 1.09 -2.92
N ASP A 144 -12.80 1.98 -3.28
CA ASP A 144 -14.20 1.59 -3.47
C ASP A 144 -14.28 0.48 -4.52
N THR A 145 -15.29 -0.37 -4.39
CA THR A 145 -15.45 -1.53 -5.26
C THR A 145 -15.47 -1.10 -6.73
N ILE A 146 -14.46 -1.56 -7.46
CA ILE A 146 -14.35 -1.34 -8.91
C ILE A 146 -14.93 -2.57 -9.59
N SER A 147 -15.78 -2.36 -10.59
CA SER A 147 -16.26 -3.45 -11.44
C SER A 147 -15.07 -4.20 -12.03
N SER A 148 -14.96 -5.48 -11.72
CA SER A 148 -13.89 -6.33 -12.23
C SER A 148 -14.49 -7.45 -13.07
N SER A 149 -13.67 -8.05 -13.93
CA SER A 149 -14.04 -9.24 -14.71
C SER A 149 -14.14 -10.52 -13.86
N TYR A 150 -13.79 -10.43 -12.57
CA TYR A 150 -13.82 -11.56 -11.65
C TYR A 150 -15.23 -11.80 -11.10
N ASN A 151 -15.57 -13.09 -10.96
CA ASN A 151 -16.88 -13.48 -10.41
C ASN A 151 -16.97 -13.15 -8.91
N PRO A 152 -17.86 -12.23 -8.48
CA PRO A 152 -17.97 -11.81 -7.08
C PRO A 152 -18.45 -12.93 -6.15
N ASP A 153 -19.10 -13.98 -6.69
CA ASP A 153 -19.58 -15.13 -5.88
C ASP A 153 -18.46 -16.06 -5.45
N LYS A 154 -17.27 -15.95 -6.08
CA LYS A 154 -16.13 -16.84 -5.87
C LYS A 154 -14.91 -16.14 -5.27
N ILE A 155 -14.92 -14.82 -5.22
CA ILE A 155 -13.76 -14.01 -4.82
C ILE A 155 -14.19 -13.06 -3.71
N LEU A 156 -13.44 -13.10 -2.61
CA LEU A 156 -13.68 -12.19 -1.49
C LEU A 156 -12.97 -10.86 -1.72
N LEU A 157 -13.66 -9.77 -1.35
CA LEU A 157 -13.09 -8.43 -1.30
C LEU A 157 -12.76 -8.09 0.15
N PRO A 158 -11.48 -7.95 0.52
CA PRO A 158 -11.08 -7.60 1.87
C PRO A 158 -11.76 -6.31 2.36
N PRO A 159 -12.45 -6.33 3.53
CA PRO A 159 -13.14 -5.15 4.04
C PRO A 159 -12.19 -4.06 4.53
N VAL A 160 -11.01 -4.45 5.00
CA VAL A 160 -9.95 -3.53 5.46
C VAL A 160 -8.66 -3.84 4.70
N ASN A 161 -8.06 -2.81 4.12
CA ASN A 161 -6.74 -2.90 3.50
C ASN A 161 -6.11 -1.52 3.33
N PHE A 162 -5.16 -1.19 4.18
CA PHE A 162 -4.35 0.01 4.03
C PHE A 162 -2.95 -0.22 4.62
N GLY A 163 -1.99 0.57 4.16
CA GLY A 163 -0.62 0.40 4.61
C GLY A 163 0.38 1.29 3.91
N SER A 164 1.65 1.04 4.20
CA SER A 164 2.76 1.78 3.61
C SER A 164 3.98 0.90 3.39
N TRP A 165 4.70 1.21 2.32
CA TRP A 165 6.12 0.99 2.18
C TRP A 165 6.82 2.28 2.55
N GLU A 166 7.80 2.22 3.41
CA GLU A 166 8.70 3.31 3.73
C GLU A 166 10.13 2.81 3.57
N ILE A 167 10.90 3.44 2.68
CA ILE A 167 12.25 3.01 2.38
C ILE A 167 13.20 4.18 2.64
N GLN A 168 13.98 4.04 3.71
CA GLN A 168 14.89 5.08 4.16
C GLN A 168 16.32 4.76 3.74
N ASN A 169 17.04 5.78 3.31
CA ASN A 169 18.47 5.70 3.02
C ASN A 169 19.26 5.91 4.31
N LEU A 170 20.10 4.95 4.68
CA LEU A 170 21.00 4.99 5.84
C LEU A 170 22.47 5.21 5.42
N GLY A 171 22.72 5.77 4.24
CA GLY A 171 24.04 5.96 3.68
C GLY A 171 24.50 4.77 2.83
N HIS A 172 25.18 3.80 3.39
CA HIS A 172 25.62 2.59 2.67
C HIS A 172 24.55 1.50 2.59
N GLN A 173 23.53 1.61 3.42
CA GLN A 173 22.41 0.67 3.52
C GLN A 173 21.09 1.39 3.37
N SER A 174 20.03 0.62 3.22
CA SER A 174 18.64 1.09 3.27
C SER A 174 17.89 0.29 4.31
N ILE A 175 16.88 0.88 4.92
CA ILE A 175 15.90 0.14 5.69
C ILE A 175 14.56 0.12 4.95
N ILE A 176 13.99 -1.05 4.80
CA ILE A 176 12.64 -1.27 4.28
C ILE A 176 11.73 -1.45 5.48
N ILE A 177 10.70 -0.62 5.58
CA ILE A 177 9.66 -0.71 6.59
C ILE A 177 8.33 -0.89 5.86
N TYR A 178 7.69 -2.02 6.09
CA TYR A 178 6.36 -2.33 5.57
C TYR A 178 5.37 -2.34 6.71
N ARG A 179 4.30 -1.55 6.60
CA ARG A 179 3.19 -1.54 7.57
C ARG A 179 1.89 -1.87 6.86
N VAL A 180 1.11 -2.74 7.44
CA VAL A 180 -0.19 -3.11 6.87
C VAL A 180 -1.22 -3.38 7.94
N CYS A 181 -2.41 -2.84 7.75
CA CYS A 181 -3.63 -3.26 8.42
C CYS A 181 -4.56 -3.86 7.37
N THR A 182 -4.84 -5.14 7.49
CA THR A 182 -5.71 -5.84 6.55
C THR A 182 -6.58 -6.86 7.25
N ASP A 183 -7.85 -6.88 6.88
CA ASP A 183 -8.76 -7.98 7.17
C ASP A 183 -9.04 -8.68 5.83
N PRO A 184 -8.59 -9.94 5.66
CA PRO A 184 -8.79 -10.66 4.41
C PRO A 184 -10.26 -11.05 4.16
N GLY A 185 -11.14 -10.83 5.13
CA GLY A 185 -12.53 -11.25 5.09
C GLY A 185 -12.72 -12.77 5.22
N GLY A 186 -13.98 -13.16 5.45
CA GLY A 186 -14.35 -14.53 5.72
C GLY A 186 -14.06 -14.96 7.17
N ASP A 187 -14.51 -16.15 7.53
CA ASP A 187 -14.39 -16.68 8.90
C ASP A 187 -13.01 -17.33 9.13
N ILE A 188 -11.93 -16.55 8.98
CA ILE A 188 -10.58 -17.04 9.23
C ILE A 188 -10.21 -16.77 10.68
N PRO A 189 -9.82 -17.80 11.48
CA PRO A 189 -9.33 -17.59 12.82
C PRO A 189 -8.12 -16.64 12.87
N ILE A 190 -8.10 -15.73 13.83
CA ILE A 190 -7.06 -14.70 13.99
C ILE A 190 -5.65 -15.29 13.97
N TRP A 191 -5.44 -16.39 14.69
CA TRP A 191 -4.14 -17.07 14.79
C TRP A 191 -3.63 -17.59 13.43
N ILE A 192 -4.53 -17.94 12.49
CA ILE A 192 -4.13 -18.35 11.12
C ILE A 192 -3.61 -17.14 10.36
N VAL A 193 -4.29 -15.99 10.47
CA VAL A 193 -3.86 -14.75 9.81
C VAL A 193 -2.51 -14.29 10.37
N GLU A 194 -2.33 -14.36 11.69
CA GLU A 194 -1.06 -14.03 12.35
C GLU A 194 0.08 -14.93 11.90
N GLN A 195 -0.12 -16.26 11.90
CA GLN A 195 0.89 -17.19 11.44
C GLN A 195 1.24 -17.00 9.96
N ALA A 196 0.23 -16.74 9.12
CA ALA A 196 0.44 -16.47 7.70
C ALA A 196 1.32 -15.22 7.51
N ASN A 197 1.00 -14.10 8.17
CA ASN A 197 1.79 -12.89 8.07
C ASN A 197 3.21 -13.08 8.61
N GLN A 198 3.39 -13.73 9.76
CA GLN A 198 4.72 -14.03 10.31
C GLN A 198 5.57 -14.93 9.39
N ARG A 199 4.93 -15.74 8.55
CA ARG A 199 5.62 -16.60 7.57
C ARG A 199 5.94 -15.84 6.28
N TYR A 200 4.98 -15.10 5.73
CA TYR A 200 5.10 -14.54 4.38
C TYR A 200 5.72 -13.15 4.33
N LEU A 201 5.55 -12.30 5.35
CA LEU A 201 6.15 -10.97 5.35
C LEU A 201 7.68 -10.99 5.23
N PRO A 202 8.43 -11.87 5.93
CA PRO A 202 9.87 -11.97 5.69
C PRO A 202 10.23 -12.33 4.26
N LEU A 203 9.51 -13.26 3.64
CA LEU A 203 9.73 -13.66 2.25
C LEU A 203 9.46 -12.51 1.30
N MET A 204 8.38 -11.77 1.52
CA MET A 204 8.01 -10.62 0.69
C MET A 204 9.07 -9.50 0.72
N LEU A 205 9.66 -9.19 1.88
CA LEU A 205 10.73 -8.20 1.96
C LEU A 205 12.01 -8.68 1.25
N ILE A 206 12.36 -9.96 1.38
CA ILE A 206 13.50 -10.57 0.71
C ILE A 206 13.27 -10.65 -0.82
N ASP A 207 12.06 -10.96 -1.25
CA ASP A 207 11.68 -10.96 -2.66
C ASP A 207 11.85 -9.56 -3.27
N LEU A 208 11.34 -8.52 -2.59
CA LEU A 208 11.51 -7.12 -3.01
C LEU A 208 12.98 -6.76 -3.20
N GLU A 209 13.81 -7.03 -2.19
CA GLU A 209 15.25 -6.78 -2.24
C GLU A 209 15.90 -7.53 -3.39
N THR A 210 15.57 -8.80 -3.55
CA THR A 210 16.12 -9.66 -4.61
C THR A 210 15.77 -9.14 -6.00
N TYR A 211 14.51 -8.73 -6.19
CA TYR A 211 14.05 -8.16 -7.45
C TYR A 211 14.74 -6.82 -7.74
N ALA A 212 14.76 -5.92 -6.76
CA ALA A 212 15.38 -4.60 -6.90
C ALA A 212 16.87 -4.69 -7.24
N ASN A 213 17.57 -5.65 -6.64
CA ASN A 213 19.01 -5.84 -6.90
C ASN A 213 19.30 -6.38 -8.31
N LYS A 214 18.43 -7.25 -8.84
CA LYS A 214 18.65 -7.94 -10.12
C LYS A 214 18.08 -7.23 -11.34
N LYS A 215 16.95 -6.52 -11.18
CA LYS A 215 16.13 -6.06 -12.30
C LYS A 215 16.12 -4.56 -12.53
N ILE A 216 16.37 -3.76 -11.51
CA ILE A 216 16.25 -2.32 -11.63
C ILE A 216 17.61 -1.69 -11.88
N VAL A 217 17.77 -1.11 -13.07
CA VAL A 217 18.87 -0.22 -13.43
C VAL A 217 18.35 1.21 -13.36
N LEU A 218 18.95 2.02 -12.48
CA LEU A 218 18.67 3.47 -12.41
C LEU A 218 19.58 4.16 -13.43
N TYR A 219 19.01 4.93 -14.33
CA TYR A 219 19.69 5.78 -15.29
C TYR A 219 19.79 7.21 -14.76
#